data_b284f480ddf03c6dbfb0709402b844f0
#
_entry.id   b284f480ddf03c6dbfb0709402b844f0
#
_cell.length_a   1.000
_cell.length_b   1.000
_cell.length_c   1.000
_cell.angle_alpha   90.00
_cell.angle_beta   90.00
_cell.angle_gamma   90.00
#
_symmetry.space_group_name_H-M   'P 1'
#
loop_
_entity.id
_entity.type
_entity.pdbx_description
1 polymer ?
#
loop_
_entity_poly.entity_id
_entity_poly.type
_entity_poly.pdbx_seq_one_letter_code
_entity_poly.pdbx_strand_id
1 'polypeptide(L)'
;MLDLTGIWAEEIDALAPAEENSFTYNGTTYPAKLLCDLIHANDTEVLASYEKRFYAGTPCITKNNYGNGKSYYVGTRSNEAFYQNFIKDVCKEAEVSMVLYEGLEEQEYPVSGLEITKRTGEEAEFIFIMNHQMVEKEVTLPFAAKDLLLEMSYEAGDKIVMPAMDCAVLKKSIL
;
A
#
# COMPACT_ATOMS: atom_id res chain seq x y z
N MET A 1 18.36 -1.51 16.15
CA MET A 1 16.97 -1.06 16.00
C MET A 1 16.88 0.45 16.20
N LEU A 2 17.37 1.01 17.29
CA LEU A 2 17.32 2.45 17.58
C LEU A 2 17.88 3.32 16.42
N ASP A 3 19.06 2.98 15.89
CA ASP A 3 19.68 3.75 14.80
C ASP A 3 18.85 3.73 13.50
N LEU A 4 18.17 2.63 13.20
CA LEU A 4 17.37 2.47 11.99
C LEU A 4 16.01 3.18 12.14
N THR A 5 15.29 2.91 13.22
CA THR A 5 13.90 3.35 13.40
C THR A 5 13.75 4.63 14.22
N GLY A 6 14.80 5.04 14.94
CA GLY A 6 14.77 6.20 15.84
C GLY A 6 13.86 6.00 17.06
N ILE A 7 13.50 4.75 17.37
CA ILE A 7 12.63 4.44 18.50
C ILE A 7 13.18 3.32 19.37
N TRP A 8 12.73 3.25 20.61
CA TRP A 8 12.79 2.05 21.42
C TRP A 8 11.41 1.75 22.01
N ALA A 9 11.07 0.46 22.12
CA ALA A 9 9.81 0.00 22.68
C ALA A 9 9.99 -0.34 24.16
N GLU A 10 9.14 0.21 25.00
CA GLU A 10 9.13 -0.01 26.45
C GLU A 10 8.28 -1.22 26.80
N GLU A 11 7.08 -1.29 26.24
CA GLU A 11 6.07 -2.28 26.58
C GLU A 11 5.17 -2.56 25.36
N ILE A 12 4.48 -3.67 25.36
CA ILE A 12 3.46 -4.03 24.39
C ILE A 12 2.15 -4.28 25.13
N ASP A 13 1.13 -3.42 24.91
CA ASP A 13 -0.22 -3.61 25.41
C ASP A 13 -1.01 -4.52 24.45
N ALA A 14 -1.40 -5.69 24.94
CA ALA A 14 -2.22 -6.63 24.18
C ALA A 14 -3.72 -6.32 24.39
N LEU A 15 -4.41 -5.97 23.33
CA LEU A 15 -5.84 -5.67 23.33
C LEU A 15 -6.66 -6.94 23.19
N ALA A 16 -7.70 -7.09 24.02
CA ALA A 16 -8.67 -8.17 23.85
C ALA A 16 -9.45 -8.01 22.52
N PRO A 17 -10.01 -9.09 21.94
CA PRO A 17 -10.64 -9.03 20.60
C PRO A 17 -11.75 -7.97 20.44
N ALA A 18 -12.43 -7.60 21.54
CA ALA A 18 -13.48 -6.56 21.54
C ALA A 18 -12.97 -5.18 21.89
N GLU A 19 -11.67 -5.04 22.19
CA GLU A 19 -11.05 -3.77 22.56
C GLU A 19 -10.26 -3.19 21.40
N GLU A 20 -10.30 -1.88 21.30
CA GLU A 20 -9.49 -1.12 20.34
C GLU A 20 -9.06 0.22 20.89
N ASN A 21 -7.94 0.71 20.43
CA ASN A 21 -7.51 2.08 20.53
C ASN A 21 -7.74 2.76 19.17
N SER A 22 -7.34 3.99 19.02
CA SER A 22 -7.38 4.71 17.74
C SER A 22 -6.17 5.61 17.61
N PHE A 23 -5.90 6.01 16.38
CA PHE A 23 -4.92 7.04 16.03
C PHE A 23 -5.40 7.77 14.77
N THR A 24 -4.96 9.02 14.60
CA THR A 24 -5.25 9.80 13.40
C THR A 24 -3.98 9.92 12.55
N TYR A 25 -4.08 9.52 11.27
CA TYR A 25 -3.03 9.64 10.27
C TYR A 25 -3.57 10.40 9.06
N ASN A 26 -2.88 11.47 8.64
CA ASN A 26 -3.28 12.36 7.55
C ASN A 26 -4.75 12.82 7.64
N GLY A 27 -5.21 13.17 8.84
CA GLY A 27 -6.57 13.66 9.09
C GLY A 27 -7.67 12.59 9.12
N THR A 28 -7.33 11.32 8.95
CA THR A 28 -8.27 10.19 9.04
C THR A 28 -7.98 9.36 10.28
N THR A 29 -9.02 9.07 11.07
CA THR A 29 -8.92 8.23 12.27
C THR A 29 -9.05 6.75 11.92
N TYR A 30 -8.12 5.95 12.40
CA TYR A 30 -8.04 4.51 12.18
C TYR A 30 -8.05 3.73 13.50
N PRO A 31 -8.55 2.49 13.52
CA PRO A 31 -8.48 1.65 14.71
C PRO A 31 -7.06 1.11 14.93
N ALA A 32 -6.61 1.08 16.17
CA ALA A 32 -5.46 0.31 16.63
C ALA A 32 -5.96 -0.92 17.37
N LYS A 33 -5.57 -2.11 16.93
CA LYS A 33 -6.10 -3.41 17.36
C LYS A 33 -4.99 -4.39 17.70
N LEU A 34 -5.31 -5.39 18.46
CA LEU A 34 -4.50 -6.55 18.81
C LEU A 34 -3.31 -6.21 19.71
N LEU A 35 -2.36 -5.42 19.22
CA LEU A 35 -1.15 -5.01 19.93
C LEU A 35 -0.94 -3.51 19.75
N CYS A 36 -0.52 -2.84 20.82
CA CYS A 36 -0.11 -1.44 20.83
C CYS A 36 1.26 -1.35 21.50
N ASP A 37 2.30 -1.09 20.71
CA ASP A 37 3.65 -0.90 21.22
C ASP A 37 3.76 0.50 21.84
N LEU A 38 4.17 0.55 23.11
CA LEU A 38 4.49 1.79 23.79
C LEU A 38 5.93 2.18 23.41
N ILE A 39 6.06 3.09 22.49
CA ILE A 39 7.36 3.47 21.92
C ILE A 39 7.75 4.89 22.33
N HIS A 40 9.06 5.08 22.48
CA HIS A 40 9.67 6.38 22.69
C HIS A 40 10.40 6.80 21.42
N ALA A 41 9.99 7.95 20.89
CA ALA A 41 10.63 8.59 19.74
C ALA A 41 11.92 9.30 20.19
N ASN A 42 13.03 9.03 19.49
CA ASN A 42 14.33 9.66 19.72
C ASN A 42 14.83 10.23 18.41
N ASP A 43 14.70 11.54 18.24
CA ASP A 43 15.06 12.28 17.02
C ASP A 43 14.40 11.76 15.74
N THR A 44 13.21 11.17 15.85
CA THR A 44 12.42 10.65 14.73
C THR A 44 11.09 11.39 14.61
N GLU A 45 10.58 11.55 13.40
CA GLU A 45 9.30 12.20 13.13
C GLU A 45 8.15 11.31 13.60
N VAL A 46 7.23 11.88 14.40
CA VAL A 46 6.01 11.20 14.83
C VAL A 46 4.90 11.53 13.83
N LEU A 47 4.40 10.50 13.13
CA LEU A 47 3.33 10.64 12.15
C LEU A 47 1.94 10.46 12.76
N ALA A 48 1.83 9.65 13.82
CA ALA A 48 0.59 9.45 14.56
C ALA A 48 0.87 9.02 15.99
N SER A 49 -0.10 9.33 16.89
CA SER A 49 -0.08 8.94 18.30
C SER A 49 -1.38 8.25 18.68
N TYR A 50 -1.34 7.39 19.70
CA TYR A 50 -2.54 6.77 20.28
C TYR A 50 -3.47 7.84 20.89
N GLU A 51 -4.78 7.64 20.77
CA GLU A 51 -5.79 8.59 21.24
C GLU A 51 -6.46 8.19 22.56
N LYS A 52 -6.38 6.90 22.92
CA LYS A 52 -7.10 6.36 24.08
C LYS A 52 -6.16 5.62 25.02
N ARG A 53 -6.69 5.21 26.17
CA ARG A 53 -6.01 4.47 27.25
C ARG A 53 -4.99 5.34 28.00
N PHE A 54 -4.26 4.73 28.94
CA PHE A 54 -3.29 5.42 29.79
C PHE A 54 -2.08 5.96 29.00
N TYR A 55 -1.82 5.42 27.83
CA TYR A 55 -0.76 5.84 26.91
C TYR A 55 -1.24 6.76 25.77
N ALA A 56 -2.43 7.38 25.91
CA ALA A 56 -2.89 8.38 24.94
C ALA A 56 -1.85 9.50 24.78
N GLY A 57 -1.57 9.87 23.53
CA GLY A 57 -0.54 10.85 23.19
C GLY A 57 0.85 10.25 22.93
N THR A 58 1.11 8.97 23.28
CA THR A 58 2.37 8.33 22.93
C THR A 58 2.42 7.99 21.44
N PRO A 59 3.60 8.03 20.79
CA PRO A 59 3.74 7.72 19.38
C PRO A 59 3.30 6.31 19.04
N CYS A 60 2.67 6.12 17.88
CA CYS A 60 2.33 4.80 17.35
C CYS A 60 2.81 4.59 15.91
N ILE A 61 3.03 5.68 15.16
CA ILE A 61 3.64 5.61 13.83
C ILE A 61 4.75 6.65 13.77
N THR A 62 5.93 6.22 13.34
CA THR A 62 7.09 7.11 13.20
C THR A 62 7.79 6.93 11.86
N LYS A 63 8.54 7.97 11.46
CA LYS A 63 9.39 7.98 10.27
C LYS A 63 10.77 8.51 10.64
N ASN A 64 11.80 7.74 10.35
CA ASN A 64 13.19 8.09 10.60
C ASN A 64 14.00 8.15 9.31
N ASN A 65 14.93 9.08 9.21
CA ASN A 65 15.90 9.13 8.12
C ASN A 65 17.08 8.21 8.46
N TYR A 66 17.41 7.30 7.56
CA TYR A 66 18.54 6.39 7.73
C TYR A 66 19.37 6.28 6.45
N GLY A 67 20.58 6.76 6.48
CA GLY A 67 21.41 6.86 5.27
C GLY A 67 20.73 7.74 4.21
N ASN A 68 20.58 7.20 3.01
CA ASN A 68 19.88 7.86 1.91
C ASN A 68 18.40 7.47 1.82
N GLY A 69 17.90 6.70 2.77
CA GLY A 69 16.53 6.19 2.78
C GLY A 69 15.76 6.61 4.02
N LYS A 70 14.56 6.05 4.13
CA LYS A 70 13.66 6.28 5.25
C LYS A 70 13.22 4.96 5.85
N SER A 71 13.02 4.96 7.15
CA SER A 71 12.48 3.83 7.91
C SER A 71 11.18 4.27 8.58
N TYR A 72 10.16 3.43 8.45
CA TYR A 72 8.87 3.64 9.09
C TYR A 72 8.66 2.55 10.14
N TYR A 73 8.06 2.93 11.24
CA TYR A 73 7.64 2.00 12.28
C TYR A 73 6.14 2.18 12.54
N VAL A 74 5.41 1.08 12.52
CA VAL A 74 3.99 1.03 12.85
C VAL A 74 3.83 0.13 14.07
N GLY A 75 3.60 0.74 15.24
CA GLY A 75 3.55 0.10 16.56
C GLY A 75 2.21 -0.55 16.89
N THR A 76 1.32 -0.76 15.91
CA THR A 76 0.02 -1.40 16.11
C THR A 76 -0.48 -2.07 14.85
N ARG A 77 -1.45 -2.96 14.99
CA ARG A 77 -2.22 -3.48 13.87
C ARG A 77 -3.44 -2.58 13.62
N SER A 78 -3.75 -2.33 12.34
CA SER A 78 -4.91 -1.55 11.94
C SER A 78 -5.76 -2.27 10.90
N ASN A 79 -6.70 -1.58 10.27
CA ASN A 79 -7.53 -2.09 9.19
C ASN A 79 -6.86 -1.95 7.82
N GLU A 80 -7.45 -2.57 6.82
CA GLU A 80 -6.94 -2.55 5.45
C GLU A 80 -6.87 -1.13 4.88
N ALA A 81 -7.88 -0.29 5.15
CA ALA A 81 -7.91 1.09 4.66
C ALA A 81 -6.72 1.92 5.14
N PHE A 82 -6.25 1.70 6.37
CA PHE A 82 -5.02 2.33 6.85
C PHE A 82 -3.82 1.89 6.04
N TYR A 83 -3.63 0.57 5.87
CA TYR A 83 -2.44 0.06 5.15
C TYR A 83 -2.43 0.49 3.69
N GLN A 84 -3.57 0.53 3.02
CA GLN A 84 -3.68 1.02 1.64
C GLN A 84 -3.20 2.49 1.54
N ASN A 85 -3.69 3.37 2.41
CA ASN A 85 -3.29 4.77 2.41
C ASN A 85 -1.83 4.96 2.83
N PHE A 86 -1.40 4.27 3.89
CA PHE A 86 -0.04 4.37 4.40
C PHE A 86 1.00 3.88 3.37
N ILE A 87 0.80 2.72 2.76
CA ILE A 87 1.72 2.18 1.74
C ILE A 87 1.73 3.06 0.49
N LYS A 88 0.57 3.60 0.09
CA LYS A 88 0.50 4.57 -1.01
C LYS A 88 1.38 5.80 -0.74
N ASP A 89 1.33 6.36 0.47
CA ASP A 89 2.14 7.52 0.85
C ASP A 89 3.63 7.16 0.89
N VAL A 90 3.99 5.99 1.45
CA VAL A 90 5.38 5.50 1.47
C VAL A 90 5.92 5.29 0.06
N CYS A 91 5.14 4.66 -0.84
CA CYS A 91 5.54 4.46 -2.23
C CYS A 91 5.71 5.79 -2.97
N LYS A 92 4.79 6.74 -2.75
CA LYS A 92 4.89 8.08 -3.33
C LYS A 92 6.14 8.82 -2.86
N GLU A 93 6.47 8.76 -1.58
CA GLU A 93 7.67 9.39 -1.02
C GLU A 93 8.95 8.72 -1.50
N ALA A 94 8.93 7.41 -1.75
CA ALA A 94 10.04 6.65 -2.29
C ALA A 94 10.14 6.70 -3.83
N GLU A 95 9.29 7.49 -4.49
CA GLU A 95 9.19 7.60 -5.95
C GLU A 95 9.00 6.23 -6.65
N VAL A 96 8.34 5.29 -5.94
CA VAL A 96 7.97 3.98 -6.51
C VAL A 96 6.69 4.15 -7.30
N SER A 97 6.79 4.01 -8.63
CA SER A 97 5.62 4.02 -9.51
C SER A 97 4.85 2.71 -9.42
N MET A 98 3.54 2.80 -9.17
CA MET A 98 2.64 1.66 -9.25
C MET A 98 2.22 1.39 -10.70
N VAL A 99 2.07 0.13 -11.07
CA VAL A 99 1.99 -0.34 -12.48
C VAL A 99 0.84 0.25 -13.29
N LEU A 100 -0.27 0.60 -12.67
CA LEU A 100 -1.45 1.16 -13.34
C LEU A 100 -1.88 2.54 -12.80
N TYR A 101 -1.00 3.24 -12.09
CA TYR A 101 -1.39 4.48 -11.40
C TYR A 101 -1.36 5.72 -12.29
N GLU A 102 -0.46 5.79 -13.28
CA GLU A 102 -0.37 6.94 -14.18
C GLU A 102 -1.61 7.04 -15.07
N GLY A 103 -2.40 8.11 -14.90
CA GLY A 103 -3.59 8.39 -15.70
C GLY A 103 -4.91 7.84 -15.15
N LEU A 104 -4.92 7.28 -13.92
CA LEU A 104 -6.11 6.70 -13.30
C LEU A 104 -6.53 7.45 -12.02
N GLU A 105 -6.53 8.78 -12.04
CA GLU A 105 -6.87 9.60 -10.86
C GLU A 105 -8.29 9.36 -10.31
N GLU A 106 -9.19 8.78 -11.11
CA GLU A 106 -10.58 8.47 -10.74
C GLU A 106 -10.82 6.99 -10.41
N GLN A 107 -9.81 6.11 -10.56
CA GLN A 107 -9.97 4.69 -10.28
C GLN A 107 -9.44 4.34 -8.89
N GLU A 108 -10.25 3.59 -8.14
CA GLU A 108 -9.82 3.02 -6.85
C GLU A 108 -8.67 2.03 -7.08
N TYR A 109 -7.44 2.44 -6.78
CA TYR A 109 -6.26 1.60 -6.91
C TYR A 109 -5.66 1.31 -5.54
N PRO A 110 -5.19 0.07 -5.27
CA PRO A 110 -5.25 -1.10 -6.15
C PRO A 110 -6.68 -1.63 -6.32
N VAL A 111 -6.99 -2.14 -7.51
CA VAL A 111 -8.30 -2.81 -7.73
C VAL A 111 -8.34 -4.03 -6.81
N SER A 112 -9.23 -3.99 -5.82
CA SER A 112 -9.30 -5.03 -4.79
C SER A 112 -9.46 -6.43 -5.40
N GLY A 113 -8.55 -7.34 -5.00
CA GLY A 113 -8.55 -8.73 -5.46
C GLY A 113 -7.79 -8.98 -6.76
N LEU A 114 -7.17 -7.97 -7.36
CA LEU A 114 -6.22 -8.14 -8.46
C LEU A 114 -4.79 -8.00 -7.96
N GLU A 115 -3.92 -8.87 -8.43
CA GLU A 115 -2.47 -8.71 -8.36
C GLU A 115 -1.96 -8.22 -9.71
N ILE A 116 -1.20 -7.12 -9.71
CA ILE A 116 -0.66 -6.54 -10.94
C ILE A 116 0.84 -6.34 -10.77
N THR A 117 1.60 -7.00 -11.65
CA THR A 117 3.06 -6.90 -11.64
C THR A 117 3.58 -6.49 -13.01
N LYS A 118 4.80 -5.95 -13.04
CA LYS A 118 5.44 -5.47 -14.26
C LYS A 118 6.86 -6.01 -14.39
N ARG A 119 7.24 -6.33 -15.62
CA ARG A 119 8.62 -6.57 -16.01
C ARG A 119 8.99 -5.68 -17.17
N THR A 120 10.12 -4.98 -17.06
CA THR A 120 10.63 -4.09 -18.09
C THR A 120 11.78 -4.77 -18.82
N GLY A 121 11.66 -4.89 -20.14
CA GLY A 121 12.70 -5.31 -21.07
C GLY A 121 13.25 -4.10 -21.83
N GLU A 122 14.12 -4.35 -22.81
CA GLU A 122 14.75 -3.29 -23.62
C GLU A 122 13.75 -2.57 -24.54
N GLU A 123 12.79 -3.29 -25.13
CA GLU A 123 11.86 -2.79 -26.14
C GLU A 123 10.40 -2.74 -25.68
N ALA A 124 10.07 -3.38 -24.56
CA ALA A 124 8.70 -3.51 -24.07
C ALA A 124 8.61 -3.69 -22.56
N GLU A 125 7.48 -3.27 -22.02
CA GLU A 125 7.02 -3.64 -20.69
C GLU A 125 6.00 -4.78 -20.80
N PHE A 126 6.09 -5.75 -19.90
CA PHE A 126 5.13 -6.82 -19.76
C PHE A 126 4.39 -6.64 -18.43
N ILE A 127 3.07 -6.49 -18.51
CA ILE A 127 2.19 -6.31 -17.37
C ILE A 127 1.39 -7.60 -17.18
N PHE A 128 1.46 -8.15 -15.98
CA PHE A 128 0.73 -9.36 -15.58
C PHE A 128 -0.41 -8.92 -14.67
N ILE A 129 -1.63 -9.25 -15.04
CA ILE A 129 -2.84 -8.99 -14.23
C ILE A 129 -3.41 -10.35 -13.85
N MET A 130 -3.54 -10.60 -12.55
CA MET A 130 -4.05 -11.87 -12.02
C MET A 130 -5.27 -11.59 -11.13
N ASN A 131 -6.39 -12.22 -11.45
CA ASN A 131 -7.59 -12.18 -10.64
C ASN A 131 -7.63 -13.39 -9.70
N HIS A 132 -7.38 -13.15 -8.41
CA HIS A 132 -7.43 -14.19 -7.37
C HIS A 132 -8.83 -14.35 -6.74
N GLN A 133 -9.85 -13.69 -7.30
CA GLN A 133 -11.21 -13.74 -6.78
C GLN A 133 -12.07 -14.71 -7.57
N MET A 134 -13.11 -15.21 -6.93
CA MET A 134 -14.15 -16.05 -7.55
C MET A 134 -15.21 -15.23 -8.31
N VAL A 135 -14.95 -13.95 -8.52
CA VAL A 135 -15.82 -13.01 -9.24
C VAL A 135 -15.03 -12.28 -10.30
N GLU A 136 -15.69 -11.90 -11.36
CA GLU A 136 -15.15 -11.07 -12.41
C GLU A 136 -14.74 -9.69 -11.90
N LYS A 137 -13.66 -9.14 -12.45
CA LYS A 137 -13.14 -7.80 -12.17
C LYS A 137 -12.92 -7.04 -13.47
N GLU A 138 -13.03 -5.73 -13.42
CA GLU A 138 -12.79 -4.85 -14.54
C GLU A 138 -11.59 -3.93 -14.24
N VAL A 139 -10.72 -3.74 -15.22
CA VAL A 139 -9.55 -2.85 -15.13
C VAL A 139 -9.54 -1.95 -16.34
N THR A 140 -9.41 -0.63 -16.13
CA THR A 140 -9.17 0.32 -17.20
C THR A 140 -7.66 0.43 -17.43
N LEU A 141 -7.23 0.32 -18.68
CA LEU A 141 -5.82 0.47 -19.06
C LEU A 141 -5.48 1.94 -19.31
N PRO A 142 -4.44 2.49 -18.68
CA PRO A 142 -3.98 3.86 -18.94
C PRO A 142 -3.07 3.96 -20.18
N PHE A 143 -2.82 2.85 -20.88
CA PHE A 143 -1.91 2.74 -22.02
C PHE A 143 -2.44 1.74 -23.05
N ALA A 144 -1.97 1.86 -24.28
CA ALA A 144 -2.20 0.86 -25.31
C ALA A 144 -1.32 -0.38 -25.07
N ALA A 145 -1.89 -1.57 -25.23
CA ALA A 145 -1.18 -2.84 -25.04
C ALA A 145 -1.76 -3.98 -25.90
N LYS A 146 -0.96 -5.00 -26.15
CA LYS A 146 -1.40 -6.27 -26.73
C LYS A 146 -1.45 -7.35 -25.66
N ASP A 147 -2.60 -7.99 -25.50
CA ASP A 147 -2.72 -9.22 -24.71
C ASP A 147 -2.08 -10.39 -25.49
N LEU A 148 -1.09 -11.01 -24.86
CA LEU A 148 -0.34 -12.10 -25.49
C LEU A 148 -1.03 -13.47 -25.38
N LEU A 149 -2.01 -13.60 -24.48
CA LEU A 149 -2.77 -14.83 -24.29
C LEU A 149 -3.97 -14.89 -25.24
N LEU A 150 -4.67 -13.77 -25.40
CA LEU A 150 -5.86 -13.66 -26.25
C LEU A 150 -5.55 -13.10 -27.64
N GLU A 151 -4.32 -12.61 -27.89
CA GLU A 151 -3.88 -11.94 -29.11
C GLU A 151 -4.70 -10.69 -29.47
N MET A 152 -5.35 -10.07 -28.46
CA MET A 152 -6.16 -8.87 -28.60
C MET A 152 -5.31 -7.61 -28.36
N SER A 153 -5.70 -6.51 -29.00
CA SER A 153 -5.09 -5.19 -28.78
C SER A 153 -6.08 -4.30 -28.04
N TYR A 154 -5.55 -3.49 -27.13
CA TYR A 154 -6.28 -2.50 -26.36
C TYR A 154 -5.66 -1.12 -26.54
N GLU A 155 -6.49 -0.10 -26.58
CA GLU A 155 -6.08 1.30 -26.57
C GLU A 155 -6.09 1.84 -25.13
N ALA A 156 -5.43 2.99 -24.95
CA ALA A 156 -5.52 3.68 -23.65
C ALA A 156 -6.97 4.11 -23.38
N GLY A 157 -7.47 3.79 -22.19
CA GLY A 157 -8.86 3.99 -21.78
C GLY A 157 -9.75 2.77 -21.96
N ASP A 158 -9.30 1.73 -22.66
CA ASP A 158 -10.05 0.49 -22.79
C ASP A 158 -10.14 -0.26 -21.47
N LYS A 159 -11.23 -1.02 -21.31
CA LYS A 159 -11.49 -1.87 -20.16
C LYS A 159 -11.19 -3.33 -20.48
N ILE A 160 -10.43 -3.95 -19.62
CA ILE A 160 -10.21 -5.40 -19.61
C ILE A 160 -11.11 -6.02 -18.56
N VAL A 161 -11.88 -7.00 -18.98
CA VAL A 161 -12.63 -7.87 -18.08
C VAL A 161 -11.76 -9.05 -17.70
N MET A 162 -11.48 -9.19 -16.42
CA MET A 162 -10.71 -10.29 -15.84
C MET A 162 -11.67 -11.32 -15.26
N PRO A 163 -11.87 -12.48 -15.90
CA PRO A 163 -12.71 -13.54 -15.35
C PRO A 163 -12.24 -13.99 -13.96
N ALA A 164 -13.10 -14.72 -13.25
CA ALA A 164 -12.73 -15.31 -11.97
C ALA A 164 -11.54 -16.26 -12.11
N MET A 165 -10.52 -16.13 -11.24
CA MET A 165 -9.34 -17.01 -11.20
C MET A 165 -8.57 -17.07 -12.52
N ASP A 166 -8.51 -15.96 -13.27
CA ASP A 166 -7.86 -15.87 -14.58
C ASP A 166 -6.73 -14.84 -14.58
N CYS A 167 -5.95 -14.80 -15.66
CA CYS A 167 -4.84 -13.88 -15.84
C CYS A 167 -4.78 -13.29 -17.25
N ALA A 168 -4.19 -12.11 -17.37
CA ALA A 168 -3.82 -11.48 -18.63
C ALA A 168 -2.32 -11.16 -18.64
N VAL A 169 -1.69 -11.26 -19.81
CA VAL A 169 -0.29 -10.88 -20.03
C VAL A 169 -0.25 -9.82 -21.12
N LEU A 170 -0.05 -8.59 -20.73
CA LEU A 170 -0.07 -7.45 -21.62
C LEU A 170 1.34 -7.03 -22.01
N LYS A 171 1.57 -6.83 -23.31
CA LYS A 171 2.80 -6.23 -23.84
C LYS A 171 2.52 -4.79 -24.22
N LYS A 172 3.23 -3.85 -23.59
CA LYS A 172 3.25 -2.42 -23.91
C LYS A 172 4.59 -2.08 -24.56
N SER A 173 4.58 -1.46 -25.74
CA SER A 173 5.80 -0.97 -26.37
C SER A 173 6.35 0.26 -25.63
N ILE A 174 7.68 0.37 -25.56
CA ILE A 174 8.38 1.49 -24.88
C ILE A 174 8.87 2.52 -25.93
N LEU A 175 8.73 2.20 -27.23
CA LEU A 175 9.19 3.03 -28.35
C LEU A 175 8.11 4.02 -28.76
#